data_050ae1e0ae2a767432df99bd1554bd79
#
_entry.id   050ae1e0ae2a767432df99bd1554bd79
#
_cell.length_a   1.000
_cell.length_b   1.000
_cell.length_c   1.000
_cell.angle_alpha   90.00
_cell.angle_beta   90.00
_cell.angle_gamma   90.00
#
_symmetry.space_group_name_H-M   'P 1'
#
loop_
_entity.id
_entity.type
_entity.pdbx_description
1 polymer ?
#
loop_
_entity_poly.entity_id
_entity_poly.type
_entity_poly.pdbx_seq_one_letter_code
_entity_poly.pdbx_strand_id
1 'polypeptide(L)'
;MIHAKIKVYTHNFSIEPISSDFNRALIKYAREFYYEQLFYNKRGEVISDNSRIFAAATKDRTVYRFHYNTFFKFIDFLERYNYRSTEYEIEYHNNPTYGTSEFPIRPMFQPREYQIPVIDYIASDKLTKFKLLALNTGEGKTISAFFGMQRLKLKTAVVLRSGYIERWKDEIEKVFEPSIKCVMIVGSDQLKSFINGCIDNSLDYDIALISNKTMQRYLTLYEGLKEGILQIGYGCAPYNFFETIHAGMRIIDETHQDFHFNFKLDLYTNVQNSLSLSATLVSRDRFIENMYEIAYPKDFRYHTVEMKKFIRATVIYYSTSDKARIKSNRRGSNAYNHIVYEDSITKNKKYLNQYLEMIRYYVEHFYIQRKAPEDKLIIFAASVHMCSEIADYLKKKYPFDSIAKYTGEDDYCNLIEPSIRVTTPSSGGTAHDIPNLTTIFMTMSIDSIQTSLQVVGRLRYIPNKDLLYAYMVDTSIPKQVQYHVRRKKLLKERVLSLNETFYQYTIGD
;
A
#
# COMPACT_ATOMS: atom_id res chain seq x y z
N MET A 1 -6.77 -38.98 -24.69
CA MET A 1 -6.02 -37.92 -25.43
C MET A 1 -5.69 -36.84 -24.44
N ILE A 2 -4.46 -36.34 -24.42
CA ILE A 2 -4.08 -35.24 -23.52
C ILE A 2 -4.58 -33.92 -24.10
N HIS A 3 -5.36 -33.17 -23.33
CA HIS A 3 -5.99 -31.91 -23.72
C HIS A 3 -5.25 -30.68 -23.23
N ALA A 4 -4.42 -30.79 -22.20
CA ALA A 4 -3.64 -29.69 -21.66
C ALA A 4 -2.41 -30.18 -20.88
N LYS A 5 -1.39 -29.30 -20.78
CA LYS A 5 -0.28 -29.43 -19.85
C LYS A 5 -0.39 -28.35 -18.78
N ILE A 6 -0.24 -28.73 -17.52
CA ILE A 6 -0.36 -27.87 -16.35
C ILE A 6 0.97 -27.91 -15.59
N LYS A 7 1.63 -26.76 -15.44
CA LYS A 7 2.85 -26.65 -14.64
C LYS A 7 2.54 -25.87 -13.36
N VAL A 8 2.84 -26.46 -12.22
CA VAL A 8 2.53 -25.92 -10.90
C VAL A 8 3.79 -25.40 -10.25
N TYR A 9 3.80 -24.09 -9.96
CA TYR A 9 4.89 -23.38 -9.29
C TYR A 9 4.52 -23.02 -7.85
N THR A 10 5.40 -22.36 -7.14
CA THR A 10 5.15 -21.96 -5.74
C THR A 10 3.97 -20.99 -5.58
N HIS A 11 3.79 -20.05 -6.51
CA HIS A 11 2.78 -18.97 -6.41
C HIS A 11 1.74 -19.00 -7.51
N ASN A 12 1.95 -19.77 -8.56
CA ASN A 12 1.05 -19.84 -9.69
C ASN A 12 1.03 -21.24 -10.29
N PHE A 13 0.10 -21.44 -11.21
CA PHE A 13 0.16 -22.54 -12.16
C PHE A 13 -0.10 -22.02 -13.58
N SER A 14 0.62 -22.58 -14.54
CA SER A 14 0.44 -22.28 -15.95
C SER A 14 -0.23 -23.45 -16.67
N ILE A 15 -1.01 -23.13 -17.68
CA ILE A 15 -1.79 -24.08 -18.47
C ILE A 15 -1.49 -23.83 -19.94
N GLU A 16 -1.08 -24.88 -20.63
CA GLU A 16 -0.88 -24.93 -22.07
C GLU A 16 -2.01 -25.80 -22.66
N PRO A 17 -3.11 -25.19 -23.19
CA PRO A 17 -4.19 -25.95 -23.80
C PRO A 17 -3.75 -26.55 -25.14
N ILE A 18 -3.99 -27.84 -25.33
CA ILE A 18 -3.66 -28.57 -26.55
C ILE A 18 -4.89 -28.65 -27.46
N SER A 19 -6.08 -28.84 -26.89
CA SER A 19 -7.32 -28.93 -27.68
C SER A 19 -8.10 -27.61 -27.64
N SER A 20 -8.82 -27.33 -28.75
CA SER A 20 -9.67 -26.13 -28.88
C SER A 20 -10.82 -26.10 -27.87
N ASP A 21 -11.35 -27.28 -27.51
CA ASP A 21 -12.45 -27.38 -26.55
C ASP A 21 -11.98 -27.06 -25.14
N PHE A 22 -10.82 -27.57 -24.78
CA PHE A 22 -10.21 -27.22 -23.51
C PHE A 22 -9.87 -25.72 -23.43
N ASN A 23 -9.35 -25.14 -24.49
CA ASN A 23 -9.11 -23.71 -24.57
C ASN A 23 -10.40 -22.87 -24.38
N ARG A 24 -11.52 -23.31 -24.96
CA ARG A 24 -12.83 -22.67 -24.75
C ARG A 24 -13.30 -22.75 -23.31
N ALA A 25 -13.11 -23.90 -22.64
CA ALA A 25 -13.41 -24.04 -21.22
C ALA A 25 -12.49 -23.13 -20.37
N LEU A 26 -11.21 -23.08 -20.69
CA LEU A 26 -10.23 -22.24 -19.98
C LEU A 26 -10.54 -20.72 -20.08
N ILE A 27 -11.00 -20.26 -21.24
CA ILE A 27 -11.48 -18.87 -21.42
C ILE A 27 -12.67 -18.58 -20.49
N LYS A 28 -13.59 -19.54 -20.29
CA LYS A 28 -14.72 -19.36 -19.35
C LYS A 28 -14.22 -19.27 -17.90
N TYR A 29 -13.26 -20.13 -17.53
CA TYR A 29 -12.64 -20.05 -16.20
C TYR A 29 -11.94 -18.72 -15.97
N ALA A 30 -11.18 -18.23 -16.94
CA ALA A 30 -10.46 -16.98 -16.86
C ALA A 30 -11.37 -15.77 -16.62
N ARG A 31 -12.63 -15.80 -17.05
CA ARG A 31 -13.59 -14.71 -16.83
C ARG A 31 -13.89 -14.45 -15.35
N GLU A 32 -13.74 -15.43 -14.48
CA GLU A 32 -13.90 -15.24 -13.02
C GLU A 32 -12.90 -14.27 -12.42
N PHE A 33 -11.80 -14.00 -13.12
CA PHE A 33 -10.71 -13.12 -12.71
C PHE A 33 -10.73 -11.76 -13.42
N TYR A 34 -11.80 -11.44 -14.15
CA TYR A 34 -11.97 -10.16 -14.83
C TYR A 34 -12.71 -9.19 -13.93
N TYR A 35 -12.07 -8.07 -13.66
CA TYR A 35 -12.70 -6.96 -12.95
C TYR A 35 -13.39 -6.05 -13.95
N GLU A 36 -14.71 -6.05 -13.92
CA GLU A 36 -15.54 -5.16 -14.72
C GLU A 36 -15.98 -3.98 -13.88
N GLN A 37 -15.48 -2.79 -14.20
CA GLN A 37 -15.95 -1.55 -13.58
C GLN A 37 -16.76 -0.76 -14.62
N LEU A 38 -18.03 -0.50 -14.31
CA LEU A 38 -18.91 0.29 -15.15
C LEU A 38 -18.75 1.77 -14.79
N PHE A 39 -18.39 2.58 -15.77
CA PHE A 39 -18.38 4.04 -15.68
C PHE A 39 -19.42 4.63 -16.60
N TYR A 40 -19.98 5.75 -16.20
CA TYR A 40 -20.81 6.56 -17.09
C TYR A 40 -19.96 7.66 -17.70
N ASN A 41 -19.95 7.77 -19.02
CA ASN A 41 -19.31 8.89 -19.69
C ASN A 41 -20.13 10.20 -19.51
N LYS A 42 -19.62 11.31 -20.02
CA LYS A 42 -20.31 12.61 -19.96
C LYS A 42 -21.68 12.64 -20.69
N ARG A 43 -21.97 11.65 -21.54
CA ARG A 43 -23.23 11.47 -22.27
C ARG A 43 -24.19 10.51 -21.58
N GLY A 44 -23.82 9.94 -20.43
CA GLY A 44 -24.63 8.95 -19.72
C GLY A 44 -24.53 7.53 -20.26
N GLU A 45 -23.63 7.28 -21.23
CA GLU A 45 -23.39 5.94 -21.79
C GLU A 45 -22.51 5.13 -20.84
N VAL A 46 -22.84 3.86 -20.68
CA VAL A 46 -22.03 2.93 -19.86
C VAL A 46 -20.74 2.60 -20.59
N ILE A 47 -19.61 2.92 -19.98
CA ILE A 47 -18.28 2.47 -20.42
C ILE A 47 -17.83 1.39 -19.46
N SER A 48 -17.52 0.22 -19.97
CA SER A 48 -16.87 -0.85 -19.21
C SER A 48 -15.36 -0.65 -19.28
N ASP A 49 -14.70 -0.50 -18.11
CA ASP A 49 -13.26 -0.58 -18.01
C ASP A 49 -12.88 -2.00 -17.55
N ASN A 50 -12.54 -2.84 -18.52
CA ASN A 50 -12.05 -4.22 -18.29
C ASN A 50 -10.51 -4.27 -18.14
N SER A 51 -9.89 -3.18 -17.75
CA SER A 51 -8.43 -3.04 -17.72
C SER A 51 -7.73 -3.87 -16.62
N ARG A 52 -8.48 -4.42 -15.67
CA ARG A 52 -7.92 -5.16 -14.54
C ARG A 52 -8.26 -6.63 -14.58
N ILE A 53 -7.31 -7.43 -15.05
CA ILE A 53 -7.43 -8.90 -15.11
C ILE A 53 -6.48 -9.49 -14.06
N PHE A 54 -7.02 -10.35 -13.18
CA PHE A 54 -6.29 -11.09 -12.16
C PHE A 54 -5.90 -12.51 -12.63
N ALA A 55 -5.69 -12.65 -13.91
CA ALA A 55 -5.09 -13.79 -14.58
C ALA A 55 -4.09 -13.26 -15.62
N ALA A 56 -3.18 -14.08 -16.09
CA ALA A 56 -2.30 -13.73 -17.19
C ALA A 56 -2.50 -14.71 -18.35
N ALA A 57 -2.31 -14.22 -19.56
CA ALA A 57 -2.26 -15.05 -20.74
C ALA A 57 -1.27 -14.45 -21.76
N THR A 58 -0.62 -15.30 -22.54
CA THR A 58 0.13 -14.86 -23.71
C THR A 58 -0.83 -14.23 -24.74
N LYS A 59 -0.30 -13.34 -25.59
CA LYS A 59 -1.12 -12.63 -26.58
C LYS A 59 -1.82 -13.56 -27.56
N ASP A 60 -1.20 -14.68 -27.88
CA ASP A 60 -1.74 -15.76 -28.72
C ASP A 60 -2.61 -16.77 -27.96
N ARG A 61 -2.74 -16.62 -26.62
CA ARG A 61 -3.47 -17.51 -25.73
C ARG A 61 -2.99 -18.96 -25.75
N THR A 62 -1.70 -19.16 -25.95
CA THR A 62 -1.09 -20.49 -25.87
C THR A 62 -0.75 -20.88 -24.44
N VAL A 63 -0.55 -19.90 -23.53
CA VAL A 63 -0.27 -20.14 -22.12
C VAL A 63 -1.14 -19.22 -21.25
N TYR A 64 -1.79 -19.79 -20.26
CA TYR A 64 -2.53 -19.07 -19.23
C TYR A 64 -1.85 -19.26 -17.87
N ARG A 65 -1.93 -18.26 -16.98
CA ARG A 65 -1.42 -18.33 -15.61
C ARG A 65 -2.47 -17.86 -14.62
N PHE A 66 -2.62 -18.64 -13.55
CA PHE A 66 -3.52 -18.37 -12.44
C PHE A 66 -2.80 -18.49 -11.11
N HIS A 67 -3.36 -17.86 -10.10
CA HIS A 67 -2.81 -17.89 -8.75
C HIS A 67 -2.90 -19.30 -8.15
N TYR A 68 -1.83 -19.75 -7.47
CA TYR A 68 -1.73 -21.10 -6.91
C TYR A 68 -2.94 -21.48 -6.02
N ASN A 69 -3.42 -20.54 -5.20
CA ASN A 69 -4.55 -20.80 -4.28
C ASN A 69 -5.88 -21.06 -5.01
N THR A 70 -5.93 -20.93 -6.32
CA THR A 70 -7.08 -21.32 -7.14
C THR A 70 -6.90 -22.68 -7.83
N PHE A 71 -5.77 -23.37 -7.58
CA PHE A 71 -5.46 -24.61 -8.29
C PHE A 71 -6.49 -25.71 -8.03
N PHE A 72 -6.87 -25.98 -6.80
CA PHE A 72 -7.90 -26.98 -6.49
C PHE A 72 -9.27 -26.59 -7.08
N LYS A 73 -9.65 -25.30 -7.00
CA LYS A 73 -10.86 -24.80 -7.65
C LYS A 73 -10.83 -25.01 -9.18
N PHE A 74 -9.65 -24.92 -9.78
CA PHE A 74 -9.47 -25.22 -11.18
C PHE A 74 -9.64 -26.72 -11.48
N ILE A 75 -9.12 -27.60 -10.66
CA ILE A 75 -9.33 -29.05 -10.81
C ILE A 75 -10.82 -29.40 -10.69
N ASP A 76 -11.53 -28.85 -9.69
CA ASP A 76 -13.00 -29.01 -9.56
C ASP A 76 -13.76 -28.46 -10.80
N PHE A 77 -13.25 -27.38 -11.39
CA PHE A 77 -13.79 -26.85 -12.63
C PHE A 77 -13.63 -27.83 -13.79
N LEU A 78 -12.46 -28.43 -13.95
CA LEU A 78 -12.22 -29.45 -15.00
C LEU A 78 -13.14 -30.65 -14.85
N GLU A 79 -13.34 -31.16 -13.64
CA GLU A 79 -14.27 -32.28 -13.37
C GLU A 79 -15.71 -31.91 -13.76
N ARG A 80 -16.17 -30.70 -13.44
CA ARG A 80 -17.51 -30.20 -13.86
C ARG A 80 -17.66 -30.09 -15.37
N TYR A 81 -16.57 -29.89 -16.11
CA TYR A 81 -16.54 -29.90 -17.56
C TYR A 81 -16.24 -31.27 -18.16
N ASN A 82 -16.29 -32.32 -17.33
CA ASN A 82 -16.09 -33.74 -17.71
C ASN A 82 -14.68 -34.05 -18.22
N TYR A 83 -13.66 -33.28 -17.82
CA TYR A 83 -12.25 -33.65 -18.04
C TYR A 83 -11.76 -34.56 -16.91
N ARG A 84 -11.29 -35.76 -17.25
CA ARG A 84 -10.74 -36.74 -16.32
C ARG A 84 -9.26 -36.44 -16.07
N SER A 85 -8.72 -36.85 -14.91
CA SER A 85 -7.31 -36.69 -14.55
C SER A 85 -6.33 -37.33 -15.53
N THR A 86 -6.78 -38.28 -16.35
CA THR A 86 -5.98 -38.94 -17.42
C THR A 86 -5.94 -38.14 -18.72
N GLU A 87 -6.65 -37.02 -18.81
CA GLU A 87 -6.79 -36.20 -20.02
C GLU A 87 -5.97 -34.90 -19.95
N TYR A 88 -5.24 -34.67 -18.89
CA TYR A 88 -4.27 -33.60 -18.74
C TYR A 88 -3.04 -34.05 -17.95
N GLU A 89 -1.91 -33.43 -18.20
CA GLU A 89 -0.64 -33.70 -17.51
C GLU A 89 -0.39 -32.61 -16.48
N ILE A 90 0.07 -33.00 -15.27
CA ILE A 90 0.47 -32.05 -14.22
C ILE A 90 1.95 -32.27 -13.91
N GLU A 91 2.75 -31.20 -14.05
CA GLU A 91 4.15 -31.17 -13.68
C GLU A 91 4.35 -30.18 -12.52
N TYR A 92 5.11 -30.57 -11.50
CA TYR A 92 5.40 -29.72 -10.33
C TYR A 92 6.80 -29.13 -10.45
N HIS A 93 6.85 -27.78 -10.51
CA HIS A 93 8.04 -26.94 -10.53
C HIS A 93 8.14 -26.06 -9.26
N ASN A 94 7.73 -26.60 -8.09
CA ASN A 94 7.58 -25.87 -6.85
C ASN A 94 8.81 -25.90 -5.93
N ASN A 95 9.94 -26.37 -6.43
CA ASN A 95 11.24 -26.36 -5.77
C ASN A 95 12.22 -25.46 -6.55
N PRO A 96 12.10 -24.12 -6.45
CA PRO A 96 12.98 -23.20 -7.17
C PRO A 96 14.42 -23.30 -6.68
N THR A 97 15.36 -23.10 -7.57
CA THR A 97 16.76 -22.88 -7.21
C THR A 97 16.94 -21.45 -6.65
N TYR A 98 17.78 -21.30 -5.63
CA TYR A 98 18.02 -20.01 -5.00
C TYR A 98 19.43 -19.91 -4.40
N GLY A 99 19.86 -18.66 -4.17
CA GLY A 99 21.07 -18.36 -3.44
C GLY A 99 20.83 -18.11 -1.96
N THR A 100 21.85 -18.34 -1.18
CA THR A 100 21.87 -18.01 0.24
C THR A 100 22.70 -16.75 0.50
N SER A 101 22.43 -16.07 1.62
CA SER A 101 23.19 -14.94 2.11
C SER A 101 23.10 -14.85 3.62
N GLU A 102 24.17 -14.46 4.27
CA GLU A 102 24.16 -14.12 5.70
C GLU A 102 23.70 -12.68 5.88
N PHE A 103 22.85 -12.44 6.87
CA PHE A 103 22.33 -11.11 7.19
C PHE A 103 22.72 -10.71 8.61
N PRO A 104 23.99 -10.32 8.85
CA PRO A 104 24.45 -9.90 10.17
C PRO A 104 23.79 -8.58 10.55
N ILE A 105 23.00 -8.60 11.62
CA ILE A 105 22.34 -7.43 12.19
C ILE A 105 23.27 -6.86 13.28
N ARG A 106 23.42 -5.54 13.29
CA ARG A 106 24.24 -4.83 14.29
C ARG A 106 23.74 -5.11 15.71
N PRO A 107 24.61 -5.34 16.70
CA PRO A 107 24.25 -5.79 18.05
C PRO A 107 23.27 -4.88 18.80
N MET A 108 23.24 -3.58 18.44
CA MET A 108 22.34 -2.60 19.06
C MET A 108 20.85 -2.84 18.69
N PHE A 109 20.57 -3.60 17.62
CA PHE A 109 19.22 -3.95 17.22
C PHE A 109 18.87 -5.33 17.77
N GLN A 110 17.91 -5.37 18.69
CA GLN A 110 17.36 -6.59 19.26
C GLN A 110 15.85 -6.62 18.98
N PRO A 111 15.27 -7.79 18.68
CA PRO A 111 13.83 -7.89 18.50
C PRO A 111 13.13 -7.60 19.83
N ARG A 112 12.07 -6.81 19.79
CA ARG A 112 11.20 -6.60 20.95
C ARG A 112 10.40 -7.88 21.21
N GLU A 113 9.97 -8.11 22.44
CA GLU A 113 9.24 -9.33 22.83
C GLU A 113 8.06 -9.64 21.89
N TYR A 114 7.25 -8.64 21.55
CA TYR A 114 6.12 -8.81 20.63
C TYR A 114 6.52 -9.13 19.18
N GLN A 115 7.77 -8.87 18.78
CA GLN A 115 8.28 -9.17 17.44
C GLN A 115 8.77 -10.63 17.33
N ILE A 116 9.08 -11.30 18.42
CA ILE A 116 9.57 -12.68 18.40
C ILE A 116 8.56 -13.61 17.70
N PRO A 117 7.27 -13.65 18.07
CA PRO A 117 6.29 -14.48 17.38
C PRO A 117 6.11 -14.10 15.90
N VAL A 118 6.27 -12.80 15.56
CA VAL A 118 6.24 -12.32 14.18
C VAL A 118 7.39 -12.90 13.37
N ILE A 119 8.60 -12.88 13.93
CA ILE A 119 9.82 -13.41 13.30
C ILE A 119 9.71 -14.93 13.14
N ASP A 120 9.17 -15.63 14.14
CA ASP A 120 8.91 -17.07 14.10
C ASP A 120 7.92 -17.42 12.98
N TYR A 121 6.87 -16.61 12.82
CA TYR A 121 5.92 -16.75 11.71
C TYR A 121 6.60 -16.51 10.36
N ILE A 122 7.44 -15.49 10.21
CA ILE A 122 8.16 -15.22 8.97
C ILE A 122 9.09 -16.38 8.61
N ALA A 123 9.80 -16.91 9.58
CA ALA A 123 10.76 -18.01 9.39
C ALA A 123 10.13 -19.41 9.34
N SER A 124 8.84 -19.55 9.62
CA SER A 124 8.14 -20.83 9.65
C SER A 124 8.12 -21.52 8.28
N ASP A 125 8.50 -22.77 8.22
CA ASP A 125 8.43 -23.60 7.00
C ASP A 125 7.00 -24.01 6.63
N LYS A 126 6.06 -23.95 7.59
CA LYS A 126 4.68 -24.38 7.37
C LYS A 126 3.91 -23.49 6.38
N LEU A 127 4.32 -22.22 6.22
CA LEU A 127 3.62 -21.20 5.47
C LEU A 127 4.60 -20.46 4.54
N THR A 128 5.26 -21.18 3.65
CA THR A 128 6.34 -20.58 2.85
C THR A 128 5.89 -19.64 1.74
N LYS A 129 4.65 -19.83 1.21
CA LYS A 129 4.29 -19.28 -0.09
C LYS A 129 3.56 -17.92 -0.03
N PHE A 130 2.69 -17.63 0.95
CA PHE A 130 1.79 -16.48 0.90
C PHE A 130 1.69 -15.73 2.24
N LYS A 131 2.78 -15.62 2.96
CA LYS A 131 2.77 -14.94 4.25
C LYS A 131 2.41 -13.48 4.12
N LEU A 132 1.40 -13.06 4.87
CA LEU A 132 1.05 -11.65 5.02
C LEU A 132 1.26 -11.21 6.46
N LEU A 133 2.08 -10.19 6.62
CA LEU A 133 2.26 -9.52 7.91
C LEU A 133 1.34 -8.30 7.96
N ALA A 134 0.17 -8.48 8.57
CA ALA A 134 -0.84 -7.44 8.73
C ALA A 134 -0.67 -6.71 10.07
N LEU A 135 0.44 -6.02 10.23
CA LEU A 135 0.74 -5.18 11.41
C LEU A 135 0.43 -3.72 11.14
N ASN A 136 0.04 -2.99 12.19
CA ASN A 136 -0.18 -1.55 12.07
C ASN A 136 1.11 -0.82 11.71
N THR A 137 0.94 0.40 11.19
CA THR A 137 2.08 1.27 10.94
C THR A 137 2.80 1.55 12.26
N GLY A 138 4.14 1.32 12.31
CA GLY A 138 4.94 1.52 13.52
C GLY A 138 5.18 0.31 14.40
N GLU A 139 4.53 -0.80 14.12
CA GLU A 139 4.78 -2.05 14.86
C GLU A 139 6.04 -2.78 14.37
N GLY A 140 6.88 -2.11 13.56
CA GLY A 140 8.18 -2.63 13.16
C GLY A 140 8.14 -3.73 12.10
N LYS A 141 7.18 -3.67 11.13
CA LYS A 141 7.10 -4.62 10.00
C LYS A 141 8.44 -4.82 9.29
N THR A 142 9.10 -3.71 8.91
CA THR A 142 10.38 -3.74 8.20
C THR A 142 11.47 -4.41 9.04
N ILE A 143 11.57 -4.03 10.30
CA ILE A 143 12.56 -4.62 11.24
C ILE A 143 12.29 -6.11 11.46
N SER A 144 11.03 -6.50 11.62
CA SER A 144 10.67 -7.92 11.74
C SER A 144 11.01 -8.70 10.47
N ALA A 145 10.83 -8.08 9.28
CA ALA A 145 11.25 -8.69 8.01
C ALA A 145 12.78 -8.87 7.96
N PHE A 146 13.59 -7.92 8.46
CA PHE A 146 15.05 -8.04 8.51
C PHE A 146 15.50 -9.19 9.43
N PHE A 147 14.90 -9.34 10.61
CA PHE A 147 15.15 -10.51 11.46
C PHE A 147 14.69 -11.83 10.80
N GLY A 148 13.61 -11.79 10.05
CA GLY A 148 13.17 -12.92 9.22
C GLY A 148 14.20 -13.30 8.15
N MET A 149 14.77 -12.31 7.43
CA MET A 149 15.85 -12.52 6.45
C MET A 149 17.09 -13.14 7.13
N GLN A 150 17.47 -12.64 8.31
CA GLN A 150 18.58 -13.19 9.08
C GLN A 150 18.38 -14.68 9.41
N ARG A 151 17.17 -15.07 9.78
CA ARG A 151 16.87 -16.47 10.10
C ARG A 151 16.81 -17.38 8.87
N LEU A 152 16.22 -16.88 7.78
CA LEU A 152 16.02 -17.64 6.54
C LEU A 152 17.29 -17.76 5.71
N LYS A 153 18.18 -16.79 5.78
CA LYS A 153 19.46 -16.73 5.03
C LYS A 153 19.29 -16.90 3.52
N LEU A 154 18.25 -16.31 2.96
CA LEU A 154 17.93 -16.39 1.54
C LEU A 154 18.23 -15.08 0.84
N LYS A 155 18.92 -15.08 -0.31
CA LYS A 155 19.02 -13.88 -1.16
C LYS A 155 17.63 -13.31 -1.39
N THR A 156 17.46 -12.01 -1.17
CA THR A 156 16.13 -11.39 -1.06
C THR A 156 15.89 -10.33 -2.12
N ALA A 157 14.76 -10.45 -2.82
CA ALA A 157 14.24 -9.40 -3.70
C ALA A 157 13.07 -8.69 -3.02
N VAL A 158 13.16 -7.36 -2.86
CA VAL A 158 12.11 -6.52 -2.27
C VAL A 158 11.49 -5.69 -3.38
N VAL A 159 10.18 -5.85 -3.61
CA VAL A 159 9.44 -5.10 -4.63
C VAL A 159 8.60 -4.03 -3.93
N LEU A 160 8.85 -2.77 -4.27
CA LEU A 160 8.27 -1.62 -3.59
C LEU A 160 8.10 -0.41 -4.53
N ARG A 161 7.33 0.58 -4.10
CA ARG A 161 7.21 1.85 -4.84
C ARG A 161 8.53 2.58 -4.87
N SER A 162 8.82 3.25 -5.99
CA SER A 162 10.08 3.98 -6.19
C SER A 162 10.38 4.97 -5.05
N GLY A 163 9.36 5.66 -4.53
CA GLY A 163 9.53 6.59 -3.41
C GLY A 163 9.88 5.96 -2.05
N TYR A 164 9.91 4.61 -1.95
CA TYR A 164 10.26 3.90 -0.72
C TYR A 164 11.65 3.24 -0.79
N ILE A 165 12.29 3.24 -1.97
CA ILE A 165 13.57 2.55 -2.20
C ILE A 165 14.67 3.14 -1.32
N GLU A 166 14.86 4.46 -1.34
CA GLU A 166 15.89 5.14 -0.53
C GLU A 166 15.67 4.88 0.96
N ARG A 167 14.44 4.98 1.43
CA ARG A 167 14.11 4.69 2.83
C ARG A 167 14.46 3.25 3.23
N TRP A 168 14.15 2.27 2.38
CA TRP A 168 14.51 0.87 2.64
C TRP A 168 16.02 0.70 2.67
N LYS A 169 16.74 1.37 1.76
CA LYS A 169 18.20 1.38 1.74
C LYS A 169 18.76 1.96 3.04
N ASP A 170 18.27 3.13 3.48
CA ASP A 170 18.71 3.76 4.73
C ASP A 170 18.46 2.84 5.95
N GLU A 171 17.31 2.18 6.00
CA GLU A 171 17.00 1.23 7.06
C GLU A 171 17.90 -0.02 7.01
N ILE A 172 18.24 -0.54 5.82
CA ILE A 172 19.19 -1.62 5.62
C ILE A 172 20.58 -1.21 6.12
N GLU A 173 21.11 -0.07 5.68
CA GLU A 173 22.42 0.45 6.08
C GLU A 173 22.50 0.73 7.59
N LYS A 174 21.38 1.11 8.21
CA LYS A 174 21.29 1.34 9.65
C LYS A 174 21.31 0.06 10.46
N VAL A 175 20.60 -0.97 10.00
CA VAL A 175 20.31 -2.19 10.78
C VAL A 175 21.33 -3.28 10.57
N PHE A 176 21.73 -3.51 9.32
CA PHE A 176 22.71 -4.54 8.99
C PHE A 176 24.14 -4.04 9.08
N GLU A 177 25.07 -4.97 9.20
CA GLU A 177 26.50 -4.69 9.10
C GLU A 177 26.85 -4.22 7.66
N PRO A 178 27.94 -3.43 7.48
CA PRO A 178 28.34 -2.89 6.17
C PRO A 178 28.70 -3.92 5.12
N SER A 179 28.81 -5.20 5.47
CA SER A 179 29.09 -6.31 4.55
C SER A 179 27.93 -6.64 3.62
N ILE A 180 26.70 -6.16 3.93
CA ILE A 180 25.50 -6.44 3.12
C ILE A 180 25.53 -5.67 1.81
N LYS A 181 25.43 -6.40 0.71
CA LYS A 181 25.40 -5.88 -0.66
C LYS A 181 23.95 -5.60 -1.05
N CYS A 182 23.53 -4.34 -0.97
CA CYS A 182 22.21 -3.89 -1.38
C CYS A 182 22.28 -3.21 -2.75
N VAL A 183 21.50 -3.68 -3.72
CA VAL A 183 21.38 -3.08 -5.05
C VAL A 183 20.00 -2.46 -5.25
N MET A 184 19.95 -1.28 -5.88
CA MET A 184 18.72 -0.57 -6.22
C MET A 184 18.45 -0.64 -7.71
N ILE A 185 17.21 -0.95 -8.09
CA ILE A 185 16.83 -1.20 -9.48
C ILE A 185 15.60 -0.35 -9.81
N VAL A 186 15.83 0.78 -10.50
CA VAL A 186 14.81 1.75 -10.91
C VAL A 186 14.94 2.00 -12.41
N GLY A 187 14.00 1.46 -13.19
CA GLY A 187 14.01 1.60 -14.65
C GLY A 187 14.47 0.34 -15.38
N SER A 188 14.13 0.31 -16.66
CA SER A 188 14.31 -0.89 -17.50
C SER A 188 15.79 -1.24 -17.72
N ASP A 189 16.65 -0.23 -17.86
CA ASP A 189 18.05 -0.48 -18.19
C ASP A 189 18.81 -1.04 -16.98
N GLN A 190 18.52 -0.53 -15.77
CA GLN A 190 19.08 -1.10 -14.54
C GLN A 190 18.60 -2.53 -14.32
N LEU A 191 17.31 -2.84 -14.61
CA LEU A 191 16.80 -4.20 -14.50
C LEU A 191 17.48 -5.16 -15.48
N LYS A 192 17.70 -4.73 -16.74
CA LYS A 192 18.46 -5.53 -17.74
C LYS A 192 19.89 -5.81 -17.29
N SER A 193 20.60 -4.77 -16.86
CA SER A 193 21.97 -4.90 -16.36
C SER A 193 22.04 -5.81 -15.14
N PHE A 194 21.08 -5.70 -14.22
CA PHE A 194 20.99 -6.56 -13.05
C PHE A 194 20.76 -8.03 -13.41
N ILE A 195 19.81 -8.33 -14.30
CA ILE A 195 19.55 -9.69 -14.78
C ILE A 195 20.79 -10.28 -15.45
N ASN A 196 21.41 -9.54 -16.37
CA ASN A 196 22.60 -10.02 -17.08
C ASN A 196 23.78 -10.25 -16.12
N GLY A 197 24.01 -9.33 -15.17
CA GLY A 197 25.05 -9.50 -14.16
C GLY A 197 24.83 -10.70 -13.24
N CYS A 198 23.57 -11.10 -13.01
CA CYS A 198 23.26 -12.35 -12.29
C CYS A 198 23.50 -13.59 -13.18
N ILE A 199 23.18 -13.52 -14.47
CA ILE A 199 23.38 -14.64 -15.43
C ILE A 199 24.86 -14.94 -15.62
N ASP A 200 25.68 -13.93 -15.80
CA ASP A 200 27.12 -14.07 -16.03
C ASP A 200 27.96 -14.11 -14.74
N ASN A 201 27.32 -14.07 -13.57
CA ASN A 201 27.92 -14.02 -12.23
C ASN A 201 28.89 -12.84 -12.02
N SER A 202 28.78 -11.77 -12.80
CA SER A 202 29.58 -10.54 -12.61
C SER A 202 29.03 -9.66 -11.48
N LEU A 203 27.80 -9.88 -11.02
CA LEU A 203 27.15 -9.14 -9.96
C LEU A 203 26.73 -10.07 -8.82
N ASP A 204 27.25 -9.79 -7.62
CA ASP A 204 26.82 -10.45 -6.38
C ASP A 204 26.07 -9.46 -5.51
N TYR A 205 24.95 -9.93 -4.91
CA TYR A 205 24.09 -9.13 -4.06
C TYR A 205 23.45 -10.00 -2.97
N ASP A 206 23.03 -9.38 -1.89
CA ASP A 206 22.27 -10.00 -0.80
C ASP A 206 20.80 -9.55 -0.85
N ILE A 207 20.58 -8.24 -1.08
CA ILE A 207 19.26 -7.61 -1.17
C ILE A 207 19.14 -6.82 -2.49
N ALA A 208 18.08 -7.09 -3.24
CA ALA A 208 17.72 -6.31 -4.42
C ALA A 208 16.45 -5.50 -4.14
N LEU A 209 16.52 -4.17 -4.14
CA LEU A 209 15.39 -3.26 -4.03
C LEU A 209 14.88 -2.90 -5.41
N ILE A 210 13.72 -3.38 -5.79
CA ILE A 210 13.21 -3.28 -7.17
C ILE A 210 11.95 -2.42 -7.20
N SER A 211 11.94 -1.41 -8.06
CA SER A 211 10.76 -0.58 -8.25
C SER A 211 9.60 -1.38 -8.84
N ASN A 212 8.42 -1.28 -8.22
CA ASN A 212 7.19 -1.90 -8.71
C ASN A 212 6.84 -1.45 -10.14
N LYS A 213 7.05 -0.16 -10.49
CA LYS A 213 6.85 0.34 -11.86
C LYS A 213 7.80 -0.32 -12.87
N THR A 214 9.05 -0.60 -12.47
CA THR A 214 10.03 -1.31 -13.29
C THR A 214 9.56 -2.73 -13.57
N MET A 215 9.14 -3.46 -12.55
CA MET A 215 8.59 -4.82 -12.70
C MET A 215 7.29 -4.81 -13.50
N GLN A 216 6.38 -3.86 -13.25
CA GLN A 216 5.14 -3.73 -14.01
C GLN A 216 5.42 -3.54 -15.51
N ARG A 217 6.37 -2.68 -15.88
CA ARG A 217 6.76 -2.48 -17.27
C ARG A 217 7.34 -3.75 -17.89
N TYR A 218 8.17 -4.48 -17.15
CA TYR A 218 8.73 -5.75 -17.59
C TYR A 218 7.64 -6.78 -17.90
N LEU A 219 6.67 -6.97 -16.97
CA LEU A 219 5.53 -7.87 -17.16
C LEU A 219 4.66 -7.44 -18.35
N THR A 220 4.34 -6.15 -18.47
CA THR A 220 3.51 -5.61 -19.55
C THR A 220 4.15 -5.80 -20.92
N LEU A 221 5.45 -5.58 -21.03
CA LEU A 221 6.18 -5.82 -22.28
C LEU A 221 6.14 -7.30 -22.64
N TYR A 222 6.38 -8.19 -21.69
CA TYR A 222 6.32 -9.64 -21.93
C TYR A 222 4.94 -10.10 -22.39
N GLU A 223 3.87 -9.68 -21.71
CA GLU A 223 2.49 -10.04 -22.05
C GLU A 223 2.05 -9.48 -23.42
N GLY A 224 2.68 -8.39 -23.88
CA GLY A 224 2.42 -7.79 -25.19
C GLY A 224 3.05 -8.56 -26.37
N LEU A 225 3.94 -9.51 -26.11
CA LEU A 225 4.64 -10.29 -27.16
C LEU A 225 3.76 -11.45 -27.67
N LYS A 226 3.99 -11.81 -28.91
CA LYS A 226 3.53 -13.10 -29.47
C LYS A 226 4.65 -14.11 -29.17
N GLU A 227 4.26 -15.28 -28.60
CA GLU A 227 5.15 -16.40 -28.30
C GLU A 227 6.54 -16.03 -27.72
N GLY A 228 6.79 -16.45 -26.50
CA GLY A 228 8.09 -16.76 -25.85
C GLY A 228 9.37 -16.04 -26.26
N ILE A 229 9.29 -14.97 -27.02
CA ILE A 229 10.43 -14.35 -27.63
C ILE A 229 11.11 -13.43 -26.61
N LEU A 230 12.34 -13.77 -26.27
CA LEU A 230 13.36 -12.99 -25.58
C LEU A 230 13.66 -11.60 -26.22
N GLN A 231 12.87 -11.15 -27.18
CA GLN A 231 13.01 -9.87 -27.88
C GLN A 231 12.83 -8.62 -27.01
N ILE A 232 12.40 -8.79 -25.74
CA ILE A 232 12.32 -7.66 -24.81
C ILE A 232 13.69 -7.14 -24.37
N GLY A 233 14.79 -7.79 -24.76
CA GLY A 233 16.15 -7.40 -24.40
C GLY A 233 16.47 -7.57 -22.91
N TYR A 234 15.67 -8.35 -22.18
CA TYR A 234 15.97 -8.84 -20.83
C TYR A 234 16.54 -10.25 -20.97
N GLY A 235 17.52 -10.60 -20.16
CA GLY A 235 18.20 -11.91 -20.25
C GLY A 235 17.30 -13.10 -19.90
N CYS A 236 16.11 -12.90 -19.32
CA CYS A 236 15.16 -13.96 -19.00
C CYS A 236 13.71 -13.50 -19.17
N ALA A 237 12.79 -14.47 -19.21
CA ALA A 237 11.35 -14.23 -19.13
C ALA A 237 10.91 -14.00 -17.66
N PRO A 238 9.81 -13.24 -17.42
CA PRO A 238 9.35 -12.96 -16.06
C PRO A 238 9.11 -14.18 -15.16
N TYR A 239 8.65 -15.28 -15.72
CA TYR A 239 8.40 -16.51 -14.95
C TYR A 239 9.68 -17.22 -14.46
N ASN A 240 10.83 -16.92 -15.04
CA ASN A 240 12.14 -17.39 -14.60
C ASN A 240 12.91 -16.33 -13.81
N PHE A 241 12.38 -15.11 -13.67
CA PHE A 241 13.09 -13.96 -13.12
C PHE A 241 13.73 -14.25 -11.76
N PHE A 242 12.93 -14.72 -10.80
CA PHE A 242 13.44 -14.94 -9.44
C PHE A 242 14.50 -16.03 -9.35
N GLU A 243 14.38 -17.09 -10.14
CA GLU A 243 15.41 -18.13 -10.22
C GLU A 243 16.67 -17.61 -10.92
N THR A 244 16.53 -16.86 -11.99
CA THR A 244 17.67 -16.26 -12.73
C THR A 244 18.49 -15.31 -11.86
N ILE A 245 17.84 -14.57 -10.97
CA ILE A 245 18.54 -13.70 -10.03
C ILE A 245 18.89 -14.42 -8.72
N HIS A 246 18.66 -15.73 -8.61
CA HIS A 246 18.90 -16.55 -7.42
C HIS A 246 18.20 -16.05 -6.15
N ALA A 247 17.05 -15.37 -6.26
CA ALA A 247 16.30 -14.92 -5.10
C ALA A 247 15.52 -16.07 -4.47
N GLY A 248 15.83 -16.40 -3.22
CA GLY A 248 15.10 -17.40 -2.43
C GLY A 248 13.92 -16.79 -1.66
N MET A 249 13.96 -15.48 -1.41
CA MET A 249 12.90 -14.75 -0.72
C MET A 249 12.44 -13.55 -1.55
N ARG A 250 11.11 -13.35 -1.59
CA ARG A 250 10.48 -12.14 -2.12
C ARG A 250 9.74 -11.40 -1.02
N ILE A 251 9.95 -10.09 -0.91
CA ILE A 251 9.19 -9.22 -0.03
C ILE A 251 8.43 -8.19 -0.88
N ILE A 252 7.15 -7.93 -0.55
CA ILE A 252 6.37 -6.82 -1.12
C ILE A 252 5.99 -5.89 0.02
N ASP A 253 6.41 -4.62 -0.05
CA ASP A 253 6.00 -3.62 0.94
C ASP A 253 4.71 -2.91 0.52
N GLU A 254 3.87 -2.58 1.51
CA GLU A 254 2.56 -1.95 1.33
C GLU A 254 1.72 -2.63 0.23
N THR A 255 1.60 -3.96 0.33
CA THR A 255 0.99 -4.82 -0.71
C THR A 255 -0.43 -4.42 -1.10
N HIS A 256 -1.15 -3.69 -0.26
CA HIS A 256 -2.47 -3.15 -0.56
C HIS A 256 -2.44 -1.99 -1.60
N GLN A 257 -1.31 -1.30 -1.67
CA GLN A 257 -1.06 -0.30 -2.71
C GLN A 257 -0.67 -1.07 -3.99
N ASP A 258 -1.26 -0.70 -5.12
CA ASP A 258 -1.02 -1.40 -6.39
C ASP A 258 -1.34 -2.91 -6.36
N PHE A 259 -2.38 -3.32 -5.58
CA PHE A 259 -2.72 -4.72 -5.35
C PHE A 259 -2.90 -5.53 -6.65
N HIS A 260 -3.50 -4.95 -7.69
CA HIS A 260 -3.64 -5.61 -8.98
C HIS A 260 -2.27 -6.00 -9.56
N PHE A 261 -1.28 -5.10 -9.49
CA PHE A 261 0.08 -5.42 -9.91
C PHE A 261 0.72 -6.50 -9.02
N ASN A 262 0.55 -6.41 -7.69
CA ASN A 262 1.12 -7.37 -6.75
C ASN A 262 0.55 -8.78 -6.96
N PHE A 263 -0.77 -8.89 -7.19
CA PHE A 263 -1.41 -10.15 -7.58
C PHE A 263 -0.85 -10.68 -8.91
N LYS A 264 -0.66 -9.79 -9.89
CA LYS A 264 -0.09 -10.16 -11.19
C LYS A 264 1.35 -10.64 -11.06
N LEU A 265 2.14 -10.05 -10.17
CA LEU A 265 3.50 -10.49 -9.88
C LEU A 265 3.51 -11.93 -9.32
N ASP A 266 2.52 -12.32 -8.50
CA ASP A 266 2.39 -13.69 -8.02
C ASP A 266 2.26 -14.71 -9.17
N LEU A 267 1.62 -14.33 -10.29
CA LEU A 267 1.46 -15.20 -11.46
C LEU A 267 2.79 -15.50 -12.18
N TYR A 268 3.86 -14.78 -11.84
CA TYR A 268 5.21 -14.95 -12.39
C TYR A 268 6.26 -15.27 -11.31
N THR A 269 5.81 -15.50 -10.05
CA THR A 269 6.72 -15.76 -8.94
C THR A 269 6.94 -17.25 -8.74
N ASN A 270 8.20 -17.63 -8.58
CA ASN A 270 8.62 -18.94 -8.09
C ASN A 270 9.80 -18.73 -7.13
N VAL A 271 9.53 -18.69 -5.82
CA VAL A 271 10.52 -18.48 -4.75
C VAL A 271 10.27 -19.42 -3.59
N GLN A 272 11.30 -19.71 -2.80
CA GLN A 272 11.21 -20.57 -1.63
C GLN A 272 10.33 -19.97 -0.53
N ASN A 273 10.43 -18.65 -0.31
CA ASN A 273 9.68 -17.93 0.71
C ASN A 273 9.16 -16.60 0.19
N SER A 274 7.96 -16.21 0.58
CA SER A 274 7.45 -14.86 0.27
C SER A 274 6.81 -14.22 1.47
N LEU A 275 6.96 -12.90 1.58
CA LEU A 275 6.41 -12.08 2.64
C LEU A 275 5.79 -10.82 2.05
N SER A 276 4.55 -10.59 2.36
CA SER A 276 3.86 -9.35 2.03
C SER A 276 3.61 -8.53 3.29
N LEU A 277 3.93 -7.24 3.23
CA LEU A 277 3.77 -6.32 4.33
C LEU A 277 2.59 -5.40 4.05
N SER A 278 1.67 -5.27 5.01
CA SER A 278 0.55 -4.35 4.91
C SER A 278 0.04 -3.95 6.30
N ALA A 279 -0.51 -2.75 6.42
CA ALA A 279 -1.22 -2.37 7.64
C ALA A 279 -2.66 -2.93 7.64
N THR A 280 -3.30 -3.02 6.47
CA THR A 280 -4.68 -3.49 6.32
C THR A 280 -4.93 -3.99 4.89
N LEU A 281 -5.63 -5.13 4.78
CA LEU A 281 -6.22 -5.59 3.53
C LEU A 281 -7.74 -5.58 3.69
N VAL A 282 -8.36 -4.45 3.34
CA VAL A 282 -9.82 -4.29 3.36
C VAL A 282 -10.23 -3.51 2.13
N SER A 283 -11.16 -4.03 1.36
CA SER A 283 -11.81 -3.33 0.25
C SER A 283 -13.32 -3.26 0.47
N ARG A 284 -13.98 -2.29 -0.15
CA ARG A 284 -15.47 -2.24 -0.22
C ARG A 284 -15.99 -2.98 -1.44
N ASP A 285 -15.13 -3.22 -2.38
CA ASP A 285 -15.45 -3.96 -3.58
C ASP A 285 -15.32 -5.46 -3.28
N ARG A 286 -16.44 -6.17 -3.44
CA ARG A 286 -16.53 -7.60 -3.14
C ARG A 286 -15.61 -8.44 -4.04
N PHE A 287 -15.40 -8.00 -5.27
CA PHE A 287 -14.47 -8.68 -6.18
C PHE A 287 -13.04 -8.56 -5.67
N ILE A 288 -12.62 -7.35 -5.28
CA ILE A 288 -11.28 -7.11 -4.72
C ILE A 288 -11.10 -7.84 -3.39
N GLU A 289 -12.12 -7.89 -2.52
CA GLU A 289 -12.09 -8.71 -1.29
C GLU A 289 -11.85 -10.19 -1.62
N ASN A 290 -12.55 -10.73 -2.62
CA ASN A 290 -12.33 -12.10 -3.06
C ASN A 290 -10.90 -12.31 -3.59
N MET A 291 -10.34 -11.35 -4.33
CA MET A 291 -8.95 -11.42 -4.78
C MET A 291 -7.95 -11.34 -3.61
N TYR A 292 -8.27 -10.58 -2.55
CA TYR A 292 -7.47 -10.60 -1.32
C TYR A 292 -7.49 -11.96 -0.61
N GLU A 293 -8.66 -12.63 -0.57
CA GLU A 293 -8.77 -13.96 0.01
C GLU A 293 -8.02 -15.02 -0.83
N ILE A 294 -7.97 -14.85 -2.15
CA ILE A 294 -7.16 -15.72 -3.03
C ILE A 294 -5.66 -15.48 -2.78
N ALA A 295 -5.21 -14.22 -2.81
CA ALA A 295 -3.79 -13.92 -2.65
C ALA A 295 -3.28 -14.26 -1.24
N TYR A 296 -4.08 -13.95 -0.23
CA TYR A 296 -3.72 -14.12 1.18
C TYR A 296 -4.88 -14.73 1.96
N PRO A 297 -5.07 -16.05 1.93
CA PRO A 297 -6.05 -16.74 2.76
C PRO A 297 -5.86 -16.40 4.25
N LYS A 298 -6.93 -16.46 5.04
CA LYS A 298 -6.91 -16.03 6.45
C LYS A 298 -5.82 -16.70 7.27
N ASP A 299 -5.57 -17.98 7.03
CA ASP A 299 -4.56 -18.78 7.75
C ASP A 299 -3.12 -18.35 7.44
N PHE A 300 -2.93 -17.58 6.35
CA PHE A 300 -1.64 -17.01 5.94
C PHE A 300 -1.46 -15.54 6.34
N ARG A 301 -2.32 -15.03 7.24
CA ARG A 301 -2.26 -13.65 7.73
C ARG A 301 -1.84 -13.64 9.19
N TYR A 302 -0.75 -12.99 9.48
CA TYR A 302 -0.38 -12.70 10.85
C TYR A 302 -0.99 -11.37 11.28
N HIS A 303 -1.79 -11.40 12.34
CA HIS A 303 -2.38 -10.21 12.96
C HIS A 303 -1.91 -10.10 14.42
N THR A 304 -1.57 -8.91 14.87
CA THR A 304 -1.40 -8.67 16.31
C THR A 304 -2.73 -8.78 17.02
N VAL A 305 -2.79 -9.60 18.07
CA VAL A 305 -4.05 -9.89 18.80
C VAL A 305 -4.45 -8.74 19.72
N GLU A 306 -3.50 -7.93 20.21
CA GLU A 306 -3.78 -6.81 21.11
C GLU A 306 -3.14 -5.51 20.61
N MET A 307 -3.98 -4.53 20.30
CA MET A 307 -3.55 -3.15 20.06
C MET A 307 -3.49 -2.38 21.39
N LYS A 308 -2.29 -2.03 21.84
CA LYS A 308 -2.14 -1.06 22.92
C LYS A 308 -2.71 0.28 22.46
N LYS A 309 -3.83 0.69 23.04
CA LYS A 309 -4.43 1.99 22.76
C LYS A 309 -3.62 3.07 23.51
N PHE A 310 -3.23 4.12 22.80
CA PHE A 310 -2.46 5.22 23.39
C PHE A 310 -2.79 6.58 22.77
N ILE A 311 -3.75 6.63 21.85
CA ILE A 311 -4.16 7.84 21.13
C ILE A 311 -5.51 8.29 21.66
N ARG A 312 -5.64 9.57 21.96
CA ARG A 312 -6.94 10.22 22.17
C ARG A 312 -7.43 10.80 20.85
N ALA A 313 -8.70 10.64 20.55
CA ALA A 313 -9.30 11.24 19.37
C ALA A 313 -10.31 12.33 19.77
N THR A 314 -10.39 13.38 18.95
CA THR A 314 -11.40 14.44 19.12
C THR A 314 -12.01 14.76 17.76
N VAL A 315 -13.34 14.72 17.67
CA VAL A 315 -14.06 15.23 16.51
C VAL A 315 -14.51 16.66 16.77
N ILE A 316 -14.34 17.51 15.77
CA ILE A 316 -14.73 18.92 15.77
C ILE A 316 -15.89 19.07 14.81
N TYR A 317 -17.08 19.31 15.34
CA TYR A 317 -18.24 19.62 14.53
C TYR A 317 -18.32 21.11 14.28
N TYR A 318 -18.55 21.49 13.04
CA TYR A 318 -18.83 22.87 12.62
C TYR A 318 -19.92 22.86 11.55
N SER A 319 -20.38 24.02 11.14
CA SER A 319 -21.37 24.16 10.07
C SER A 319 -20.98 25.27 9.10
N THR A 320 -21.43 25.12 7.85
CA THR A 320 -21.39 26.17 6.84
C THR A 320 -22.80 26.65 6.54
N SER A 321 -22.96 27.96 6.34
CA SER A 321 -24.25 28.56 6.04
C SER A 321 -24.75 28.17 4.66
N ASP A 322 -26.04 27.87 4.52
CA ASP A 322 -26.66 27.62 3.21
C ASP A 322 -26.54 28.81 2.27
N LYS A 323 -26.46 30.03 2.84
CA LYS A 323 -26.24 31.30 2.08
C LYS A 323 -24.86 31.37 1.45
N ALA A 324 -23.87 30.62 2.01
CA ALA A 324 -22.48 30.65 1.53
C ALA A 324 -22.29 29.99 0.16
N ARG A 325 -23.25 29.19 -0.33
CA ARG A 325 -23.19 28.51 -1.63
C ARG A 325 -21.90 27.73 -1.85
N ILE A 326 -21.35 27.09 -0.81
CA ILE A 326 -20.13 26.30 -0.86
C ILE A 326 -20.37 25.04 -1.69
N LYS A 327 -19.57 24.84 -2.73
CA LYS A 327 -19.64 23.66 -3.59
C LYS A 327 -18.82 22.52 -2.99
N SER A 328 -19.37 21.33 -2.99
CA SER A 328 -18.71 20.13 -2.47
C SER A 328 -18.60 18.99 -3.49
N ASN A 329 -19.11 19.18 -4.71
CA ASN A 329 -19.15 18.17 -5.76
C ASN A 329 -18.52 18.69 -7.04
N ARG A 330 -17.88 17.83 -7.83
CA ARG A 330 -17.42 18.19 -9.17
C ARG A 330 -18.61 18.46 -10.09
N ARG A 331 -18.42 19.39 -11.03
CA ARG A 331 -19.45 19.71 -12.05
C ARG A 331 -19.85 18.45 -12.81
N GLY A 332 -21.14 18.14 -12.83
CA GLY A 332 -21.69 16.95 -13.48
C GLY A 332 -21.54 15.66 -12.68
N SER A 333 -21.18 15.72 -11.39
CA SER A 333 -21.11 14.56 -10.49
C SER A 333 -21.80 14.87 -9.16
N ASN A 334 -22.54 13.92 -8.64
CA ASN A 334 -23.10 13.97 -7.27
C ASN A 334 -22.12 13.45 -6.21
N ALA A 335 -20.91 13.05 -6.63
CA ALA A 335 -19.90 12.56 -5.71
C ALA A 335 -19.24 13.71 -4.93
N TYR A 336 -19.23 13.59 -3.60
CA TYR A 336 -18.52 14.51 -2.74
C TYR A 336 -17.00 14.52 -3.05
N ASN A 337 -16.42 15.73 -3.10
CA ASN A 337 -15.00 15.93 -3.31
C ASN A 337 -14.50 17.06 -2.40
N HIS A 338 -13.65 16.70 -1.43
CA HIS A 338 -13.18 17.68 -0.43
C HIS A 338 -12.26 18.76 -1.03
N ILE A 339 -11.53 18.47 -2.11
CA ILE A 339 -10.73 19.48 -2.83
C ILE A 339 -11.66 20.57 -3.40
N VAL A 340 -12.78 20.17 -4.01
CA VAL A 340 -13.77 21.13 -4.53
C VAL A 340 -14.39 21.96 -3.40
N TYR A 341 -14.59 21.33 -2.23
CA TYR A 341 -15.07 22.01 -1.03
C TYR A 341 -14.08 23.07 -0.55
N GLU A 342 -12.81 22.75 -0.39
CA GLU A 342 -11.75 23.69 -0.02
C GLU A 342 -11.58 24.80 -1.07
N ASP A 343 -11.53 24.46 -2.37
CA ASP A 343 -11.46 25.45 -3.46
C ASP A 343 -12.66 26.40 -3.45
N SER A 344 -13.82 25.97 -2.99
CA SER A 344 -14.99 26.82 -2.88
C SER A 344 -14.88 27.80 -1.71
N ILE A 345 -14.25 27.38 -0.60
CA ILE A 345 -13.95 28.24 0.55
C ILE A 345 -12.88 29.28 0.16
N THR A 346 -11.80 28.88 -0.51
CA THR A 346 -10.69 29.78 -0.86
C THR A 346 -11.07 30.88 -1.83
N LYS A 347 -12.11 30.67 -2.64
CA LYS A 347 -12.64 31.71 -3.58
C LYS A 347 -13.31 32.87 -2.88
N ASN A 348 -13.67 32.75 -1.62
CA ASN A 348 -14.29 33.83 -0.85
C ASN A 348 -13.43 34.17 0.36
N LYS A 349 -12.82 35.33 0.36
CA LYS A 349 -11.88 35.78 1.39
C LYS A 349 -12.50 35.80 2.79
N LYS A 350 -13.80 36.13 2.93
CA LYS A 350 -14.51 36.08 4.21
C LYS A 350 -14.57 34.64 4.74
N TYR A 351 -15.00 33.69 3.91
CA TYR A 351 -15.12 32.27 4.30
C TYR A 351 -13.77 31.65 4.60
N LEU A 352 -12.76 31.96 3.79
CA LEU A 352 -11.39 31.53 4.03
C LEU A 352 -10.87 32.02 5.39
N ASN A 353 -11.05 33.31 5.69
CA ASN A 353 -10.61 33.86 6.98
C ASN A 353 -11.34 33.19 8.17
N GLN A 354 -12.66 32.95 8.07
CA GLN A 354 -13.42 32.28 9.10
C GLN A 354 -12.93 30.81 9.29
N TYR A 355 -12.67 30.11 8.21
CA TYR A 355 -12.17 28.75 8.21
C TYR A 355 -10.75 28.66 8.82
N LEU A 356 -9.86 29.54 8.42
CA LEU A 356 -8.50 29.62 8.95
C LEU A 356 -8.47 30.01 10.44
N GLU A 357 -9.38 30.91 10.87
CA GLU A 357 -9.50 31.27 12.29
C GLU A 357 -10.01 30.11 13.13
N MET A 358 -10.94 29.29 12.61
CA MET A 358 -11.39 28.07 13.27
C MET A 358 -10.21 27.06 13.42
N ILE A 359 -9.43 26.85 12.35
CA ILE A 359 -8.25 25.99 12.42
C ILE A 359 -7.26 26.51 13.46
N ARG A 360 -6.96 27.81 13.44
CA ARG A 360 -6.08 28.47 14.42
C ARG A 360 -6.57 28.25 15.86
N TYR A 361 -7.87 28.45 16.10
CA TYR A 361 -8.47 28.23 17.43
C TYR A 361 -8.18 26.83 17.97
N TYR A 362 -8.36 25.80 17.14
CA TYR A 362 -8.09 24.43 17.57
C TYR A 362 -6.61 24.08 17.63
N VAL A 363 -5.77 24.67 16.75
CA VAL A 363 -4.30 24.54 16.84
C VAL A 363 -3.80 25.14 18.16
N GLU A 364 -4.31 26.29 18.54
CA GLU A 364 -4.02 26.93 19.82
C GLU A 364 -4.36 26.00 20.99
N HIS A 365 -5.61 25.49 21.01
CA HIS A 365 -6.13 24.72 22.12
C HIS A 365 -5.54 23.30 22.22
N PHE A 366 -5.30 22.66 21.11
CA PHE A 366 -4.83 21.27 21.08
C PHE A 366 -3.33 21.10 21.05
N TYR A 367 -2.61 22.11 20.63
CA TYR A 367 -1.18 22.01 20.47
C TYR A 367 -0.42 23.15 21.15
N ILE A 368 -0.60 24.41 20.78
CA ILE A 368 0.24 25.53 21.24
C ILE A 368 0.25 25.64 22.79
N GLN A 369 -0.92 25.54 23.42
CA GLN A 369 -1.06 25.64 24.88
C GLN A 369 -0.54 24.42 25.65
N ARG A 370 -0.23 23.31 24.97
CA ARG A 370 0.09 22.02 25.61
C ARG A 370 1.45 21.46 25.22
N LYS A 371 2.03 21.95 24.13
CA LYS A 371 3.26 21.38 23.56
C LYS A 371 4.47 21.55 24.48
N ALA A 372 5.30 20.52 24.58
CA ALA A 372 6.69 20.66 24.97
C ALA A 372 7.54 21.18 23.79
N PRO A 373 8.76 21.69 24.02
CA PRO A 373 9.59 22.28 22.96
C PRO A 373 9.84 21.35 21.77
N GLU A 374 9.95 20.05 22.01
CA GLU A 374 10.23 19.03 20.99
C GLU A 374 8.97 18.48 20.30
N ASP A 375 7.78 18.78 20.84
CA ASP A 375 6.54 18.24 20.31
C ASP A 375 6.22 18.79 18.91
N LYS A 376 5.62 17.96 18.09
CA LYS A 376 5.32 18.30 16.70
C LYS A 376 3.86 18.06 16.36
N LEU A 377 3.35 18.94 15.49
CA LEU A 377 2.00 18.90 14.93
C LEU A 377 2.05 18.69 13.41
N ILE A 378 1.20 17.80 12.88
CA ILE A 378 0.91 17.72 11.45
C ILE A 378 -0.55 18.08 11.19
N ILE A 379 -0.77 18.97 10.22
CA ILE A 379 -2.09 19.38 9.75
C ILE A 379 -2.29 18.84 8.33
N PHE A 380 -3.37 18.12 8.09
CA PHE A 380 -3.72 17.60 6.78
C PHE A 380 -4.86 18.37 6.15
N ALA A 381 -4.64 18.90 4.95
CA ALA A 381 -5.66 19.48 4.09
C ALA A 381 -5.78 18.70 2.76
N ALA A 382 -6.85 18.88 2.01
CA ALA A 382 -7.09 18.10 0.80
C ALA A 382 -6.33 18.64 -0.41
N SER A 383 -6.14 19.98 -0.48
CA SER A 383 -5.51 20.65 -1.61
C SER A 383 -4.18 21.29 -1.22
N VAL A 384 -3.25 21.34 -2.17
CA VAL A 384 -1.96 22.06 -2.01
C VAL A 384 -2.17 23.53 -1.73
N HIS A 385 -3.19 24.11 -2.36
CA HIS A 385 -3.54 25.52 -2.15
C HIS A 385 -3.98 25.78 -0.71
N MET A 386 -4.89 24.95 -0.15
CA MET A 386 -5.31 25.09 1.24
C MET A 386 -4.15 24.83 2.22
N CYS A 387 -3.22 23.93 1.89
CA CYS A 387 -2.01 23.76 2.69
C CYS A 387 -1.19 25.06 2.78
N SER A 388 -1.05 25.78 1.65
CA SER A 388 -0.34 27.07 1.64
C SER A 388 -1.09 28.14 2.46
N GLU A 389 -2.40 28.27 2.29
CA GLU A 389 -3.21 29.22 3.05
C GLU A 389 -3.13 28.99 4.58
N ILE A 390 -3.23 27.73 5.01
CA ILE A 390 -3.10 27.37 6.43
C ILE A 390 -1.70 27.69 6.94
N ALA A 391 -0.65 27.28 6.22
CA ALA A 391 0.73 27.50 6.65
C ALA A 391 1.05 28.99 6.76
N ASP A 392 0.68 29.79 5.76
CA ASP A 392 0.95 31.22 5.74
C ASP A 392 0.13 31.99 6.80
N TYR A 393 -1.10 31.56 7.05
CA TYR A 393 -1.93 32.12 8.11
C TYR A 393 -1.33 31.83 9.50
N LEU A 394 -0.93 30.60 9.76
CA LEU A 394 -0.34 30.19 11.04
C LEU A 394 1.03 30.86 11.28
N LYS A 395 1.89 31.00 10.26
CA LYS A 395 3.15 31.76 10.36
C LYS A 395 2.96 33.19 10.86
N LYS A 396 1.91 33.86 10.38
CA LYS A 396 1.58 35.22 10.83
C LYS A 396 1.11 35.28 12.28
N LYS A 397 0.45 34.23 12.76
CA LYS A 397 -0.10 34.15 14.11
C LYS A 397 0.90 33.64 15.14
N TYR A 398 1.81 32.77 14.73
CA TYR A 398 2.82 32.12 15.58
C TYR A 398 4.24 32.34 15.02
N PRO A 399 4.77 33.58 15.07
CA PRO A 399 6.05 33.95 14.43
C PRO A 399 7.27 33.27 15.08
N PHE A 400 7.12 32.75 16.29
CA PHE A 400 8.19 32.02 17.01
C PHE A 400 8.18 30.52 16.78
N ASP A 401 7.16 30.00 16.11
CA ASP A 401 7.08 28.58 15.76
C ASP A 401 7.65 28.33 14.36
N SER A 402 8.37 27.21 14.23
CA SER A 402 8.81 26.73 12.92
C SER A 402 7.65 26.10 12.18
N ILE A 403 7.15 26.74 11.16
CA ILE A 403 5.98 26.29 10.37
C ILE A 403 6.36 26.12 8.92
N ALA A 404 6.09 24.97 8.32
CA ALA A 404 6.31 24.73 6.90
C ALA A 404 5.14 24.01 6.22
N LYS A 405 4.99 24.27 4.94
CA LYS A 405 4.20 23.46 4.02
C LYS A 405 5.10 22.34 3.50
N TYR A 406 4.54 21.13 3.37
CA TYR A 406 5.17 20.02 2.68
C TYR A 406 4.21 19.38 1.69
N THR A 407 4.56 19.40 0.43
CA THR A 407 3.89 18.70 -0.66
C THR A 407 4.95 17.95 -1.47
N GLY A 408 4.58 17.05 -2.39
CA GLY A 408 5.55 16.17 -3.04
C GLY A 408 6.69 16.82 -3.82
N GLU A 409 6.67 18.15 -3.98
CA GLU A 409 7.70 18.95 -4.67
C GLU A 409 8.55 19.77 -3.68
N ASP A 410 8.19 19.79 -2.40
CA ASP A 410 8.92 20.55 -1.38
C ASP A 410 10.08 19.72 -0.81
N ASP A 411 11.10 20.39 -0.28
CA ASP A 411 12.23 19.74 0.37
C ASP A 411 11.78 18.86 1.56
N TYR A 412 12.37 17.70 1.70
CA TYR A 412 12.03 16.72 2.75
C TYR A 412 12.25 17.27 4.18
N CYS A 413 13.19 18.19 4.36
CA CYS A 413 13.39 18.86 5.64
C CYS A 413 12.11 19.57 6.14
N ASN A 414 11.28 20.10 5.24
CA ASN A 414 9.99 20.71 5.56
C ASN A 414 8.97 19.74 6.17
N LEU A 415 9.16 18.43 5.99
CA LEU A 415 8.33 17.42 6.66
C LEU A 415 8.85 17.09 8.06
N ILE A 416 10.16 17.07 8.28
CA ILE A 416 10.75 16.50 9.49
C ILE A 416 11.09 17.57 10.53
N GLU A 417 11.67 18.71 10.13
CA GLU A 417 12.21 19.69 11.05
C GLU A 417 11.18 20.58 11.77
N PRO A 418 10.18 21.14 11.06
CA PRO A 418 9.29 22.13 11.65
C PRO A 418 8.50 21.59 12.85
N SER A 419 8.16 22.49 13.81
CA SER A 419 7.22 22.17 14.89
C SER A 419 5.80 21.97 14.39
N ILE A 420 5.39 22.74 13.37
CA ILE A 420 4.09 22.60 12.69
C ILE A 420 4.31 22.42 11.20
N ARG A 421 3.74 21.36 10.65
CA ARG A 421 3.72 21.12 9.18
C ARG A 421 2.34 20.97 8.65
N VAL A 422 2.11 21.52 7.45
CA VAL A 422 0.85 21.43 6.73
C VAL A 422 1.07 20.68 5.43
N THR A 423 0.30 19.62 5.21
CA THR A 423 0.53 18.71 4.08
C THR A 423 -0.77 18.07 3.58
N THR A 424 -0.69 17.36 2.47
CA THR A 424 -1.79 16.50 1.99
C THR A 424 -1.58 15.04 2.42
N PRO A 425 -2.64 14.21 2.53
CA PRO A 425 -2.47 12.79 2.84
C PRO A 425 -1.61 12.03 1.84
N SER A 426 -1.60 12.43 0.58
CA SER A 426 -0.75 11.81 -0.45
C SER A 426 0.74 12.12 -0.27
N SER A 427 1.08 13.32 0.20
CA SER A 427 2.47 13.76 0.39
C SER A 427 3.01 13.41 1.79
N GLY A 428 2.27 13.75 2.84
CA GLY A 428 2.70 13.54 4.23
C GLY A 428 2.07 12.32 4.91
N GLY A 429 1.10 11.66 4.26
CA GLY A 429 0.33 10.55 4.83
C GLY A 429 1.02 9.18 4.73
N THR A 430 2.07 9.02 3.95
CA THR A 430 2.74 7.74 3.70
C THR A 430 4.25 7.82 3.90
N ALA A 431 4.83 6.72 4.35
CA ALA A 431 6.26 6.39 4.32
C ALA A 431 7.24 7.11 5.27
N HIS A 432 6.89 8.22 5.92
CA HIS A 432 7.89 8.95 6.73
C HIS A 432 7.59 8.90 8.22
N ASP A 433 8.57 8.62 9.03
CA ASP A 433 8.47 8.71 10.50
C ASP A 433 8.86 10.13 10.95
N ILE A 434 7.99 10.75 11.75
CA ILE A 434 8.21 12.10 12.25
C ILE A 434 8.50 11.99 13.75
N PRO A 435 9.74 12.17 14.17
CA PRO A 435 10.09 12.11 15.60
C PRO A 435 9.28 13.13 16.41
N ASN A 436 8.84 12.74 17.59
CA ASN A 436 8.08 13.57 18.53
C ASN A 436 6.74 14.12 17.97
N LEU A 437 6.12 13.44 17.02
CA LEU A 437 4.79 13.79 16.56
C LEU A 437 3.76 13.44 17.63
N THR A 438 3.22 14.46 18.29
CA THR A 438 2.22 14.29 19.36
C THR A 438 0.80 14.61 18.93
N THR A 439 0.64 15.42 17.88
CA THR A 439 -0.68 15.87 17.44
C THR A 439 -0.85 15.75 15.93
N ILE A 440 -1.99 15.17 15.52
CA ILE A 440 -2.47 15.18 14.13
C ILE A 440 -3.78 15.95 14.08
N PHE A 441 -3.87 16.89 13.14
CA PHE A 441 -5.09 17.63 12.88
C PHE A 441 -5.53 17.46 11.43
N MET A 442 -6.66 16.77 11.23
CA MET A 442 -7.27 16.55 9.92
C MET A 442 -8.35 17.60 9.68
N THR A 443 -8.11 18.55 8.79
CA THR A 443 -9.13 19.53 8.39
C THR A 443 -10.10 18.99 7.35
N MET A 444 -9.79 17.83 6.78
CA MET A 444 -10.55 17.22 5.69
C MET A 444 -11.29 15.95 6.07
N SER A 445 -12.39 15.68 5.38
CA SER A 445 -13.15 14.43 5.50
C SER A 445 -12.72 13.43 4.41
N ILE A 446 -12.29 12.23 4.84
CA ILE A 446 -11.85 11.13 3.97
C ILE A 446 -12.80 9.95 4.12
N ASP A 447 -13.19 9.33 3.02
CA ASP A 447 -13.96 8.08 3.01
C ASP A 447 -13.07 6.83 3.08
N SER A 448 -11.79 6.93 2.70
CA SER A 448 -10.85 5.80 2.70
C SER A 448 -10.51 5.38 4.13
N ILE A 449 -10.93 4.17 4.50
CA ILE A 449 -10.55 3.50 5.75
C ILE A 449 -9.03 3.42 5.84
N GLN A 450 -8.40 3.01 4.79
CA GLN A 450 -6.95 2.81 4.67
C GLN A 450 -6.16 4.09 4.90
N THR A 451 -6.52 5.19 4.22
CA THR A 451 -5.88 6.49 4.43
C THR A 451 -6.09 6.97 5.86
N SER A 452 -7.28 6.77 6.43
CA SER A 452 -7.57 7.12 7.83
C SER A 452 -6.67 6.35 8.79
N LEU A 453 -6.45 5.06 8.57
CA LEU A 453 -5.58 4.22 9.39
C LEU A 453 -4.10 4.60 9.24
N GLN A 454 -3.65 4.91 8.03
CA GLN A 454 -2.28 5.36 7.79
C GLN A 454 -1.98 6.68 8.49
N VAL A 455 -2.92 7.62 8.43
CA VAL A 455 -2.78 8.92 9.11
C VAL A 455 -2.74 8.76 10.63
N VAL A 456 -3.69 8.04 11.23
CA VAL A 456 -3.70 7.78 12.69
C VAL A 456 -2.44 7.01 13.11
N GLY A 457 -2.01 6.05 12.31
CA GLY A 457 -0.80 5.26 12.54
C GLY A 457 0.51 6.05 12.49
N ARG A 458 0.50 7.36 12.17
CA ARG A 458 1.65 8.26 12.30
C ARG A 458 1.97 8.61 13.75
N LEU A 459 0.96 8.61 14.60
CA LEU A 459 1.18 8.76 16.03
C LEU A 459 1.82 7.48 16.57
N ARG A 460 3.06 7.59 17.03
CA ARG A 460 3.81 6.51 17.66
C ARG A 460 3.71 6.63 19.17
N TYR A 461 3.71 5.51 19.87
CA TYR A 461 3.78 5.55 21.32
C TYR A 461 5.04 6.30 21.78
N ILE A 462 4.84 7.36 22.52
CA ILE A 462 5.90 8.14 23.19
C ILE A 462 5.63 8.04 24.68
N PRO A 463 6.55 7.52 25.49
CA PRO A 463 6.37 7.43 26.94
C PRO A 463 6.02 8.80 27.56
N ASN A 464 5.01 8.82 28.43
CA ASN A 464 4.57 10.01 29.16
C ASN A 464 4.07 11.17 28.28
N LYS A 465 3.72 10.95 27.02
CA LYS A 465 3.08 11.95 26.14
C LYS A 465 1.62 11.59 25.85
N ASP A 466 0.78 12.61 25.86
CA ASP A 466 -0.58 12.54 25.37
C ASP A 466 -0.60 12.71 23.85
N LEU A 467 -1.06 11.69 23.13
CA LEU A 467 -1.11 11.70 21.68
C LEU A 467 -2.54 11.99 21.21
N LEU A 468 -2.70 13.02 20.39
CA LEU A 468 -4.00 13.51 19.95
C LEU A 468 -4.20 13.37 18.43
N TYR A 469 -5.31 12.77 18.05
CA TYR A 469 -5.84 12.79 16.69
C TYR A 469 -7.13 13.62 16.64
N ALA A 470 -7.08 14.83 16.10
CA ALA A 470 -8.24 15.69 15.92
C ALA A 470 -8.68 15.70 14.45
N TYR A 471 -9.99 15.76 14.18
CA TYR A 471 -10.53 15.87 12.84
C TYR A 471 -11.82 16.66 12.77
N MET A 472 -12.03 17.36 11.64
CA MET A 472 -13.16 18.25 11.43
C MET A 472 -14.27 17.56 10.63
N VAL A 473 -15.51 17.93 10.93
CA VAL A 473 -16.73 17.47 10.25
C VAL A 473 -17.70 18.62 10.09
N ASP A 474 -17.96 19.01 8.84
CA ASP A 474 -19.03 19.95 8.52
C ASP A 474 -20.38 19.23 8.58
N THR A 475 -21.19 19.60 9.56
CA THR A 475 -22.51 18.98 9.80
C THR A 475 -23.55 19.36 8.75
N SER A 476 -23.33 20.46 8.01
CA SER A 476 -24.18 20.87 6.89
C SER A 476 -23.96 20.02 5.62
N ILE A 477 -22.88 19.22 5.56
CA ILE A 477 -22.55 18.36 4.42
C ILE A 477 -22.84 16.88 4.75
N PRO A 478 -23.97 16.31 4.25
CA PRO A 478 -24.38 14.94 4.61
C PRO A 478 -23.32 13.86 4.37
N LYS A 479 -22.48 14.03 3.34
CA LYS A 479 -21.39 13.09 3.04
C LYS A 479 -20.27 13.13 4.07
N GLN A 480 -19.93 14.29 4.63
CA GLN A 480 -18.94 14.38 5.70
C GLN A 480 -19.46 13.67 6.98
N VAL A 481 -20.73 13.85 7.31
CA VAL A 481 -21.39 13.15 8.42
C VAL A 481 -21.36 11.63 8.20
N GLN A 482 -21.66 11.18 6.98
CA GLN A 482 -21.59 9.75 6.63
C GLN A 482 -20.17 9.18 6.79
N TYR A 483 -19.13 9.92 6.35
CA TYR A 483 -17.73 9.52 6.50
C TYR A 483 -17.30 9.51 7.96
N HIS A 484 -17.79 10.48 8.75
CA HIS A 484 -17.55 10.52 10.20
C HIS A 484 -18.10 9.28 10.91
N VAL A 485 -19.34 8.87 10.64
CA VAL A 485 -19.95 7.68 11.27
C VAL A 485 -19.08 6.44 11.04
N ARG A 486 -18.55 6.26 9.82
CA ARG A 486 -17.65 5.15 9.50
C ARG A 486 -16.31 5.26 10.22
N ARG A 487 -15.71 6.46 10.23
CA ARG A 487 -14.46 6.74 10.94
C ARG A 487 -14.60 6.52 12.45
N LYS A 488 -15.71 6.96 13.04
CA LYS A 488 -16.01 6.74 14.46
C LYS A 488 -16.00 5.25 14.82
N LYS A 489 -16.61 4.40 13.99
CA LYS A 489 -16.58 2.94 14.19
C LYS A 489 -15.16 2.39 14.15
N LEU A 490 -14.35 2.82 13.19
CA LEU A 490 -12.94 2.42 13.05
C LEU A 490 -12.08 2.86 14.23
N LEU A 491 -12.28 4.10 14.71
CA LEU A 491 -11.48 4.68 15.80
C LEU A 491 -11.79 4.03 17.16
N LYS A 492 -13.03 3.61 17.42
CA LYS A 492 -13.41 2.96 18.70
C LYS A 492 -12.50 1.78 19.08
N GLU A 493 -12.02 1.05 18.10
CA GLU A 493 -11.14 -0.10 18.31
C GLU A 493 -9.68 0.30 18.57
N ARG A 494 -9.29 1.55 18.25
CA ARG A 494 -7.88 1.99 18.14
C ARG A 494 -7.49 3.12 19.08
N VAL A 495 -8.44 3.84 19.63
CA VAL A 495 -8.16 4.99 20.50
C VAL A 495 -8.60 4.73 21.95
N LEU A 496 -7.94 5.42 22.89
CA LEU A 496 -8.29 5.40 24.31
C LEU A 496 -9.65 6.04 24.55
N SER A 497 -9.87 7.19 23.92
CA SER A 497 -11.12 7.96 24.03
C SER A 497 -11.43 8.67 22.71
N LEU A 498 -12.71 8.89 22.47
CA LEU A 498 -13.19 9.74 21.39
C LEU A 498 -14.08 10.84 21.99
N ASN A 499 -13.57 12.06 21.98
CA ASN A 499 -14.25 13.25 22.46
C ASN A 499 -14.94 13.98 21.31
N GLU A 500 -15.98 14.74 21.63
CA GLU A 500 -16.71 15.57 20.69
C GLU A 500 -16.66 17.03 21.11
N THR A 501 -16.45 17.93 20.19
CA THR A 501 -16.46 19.38 20.41
C THR A 501 -17.16 20.09 19.27
N PHE A 502 -17.74 21.24 19.55
CA PHE A 502 -18.53 22.00 18.58
C PHE A 502 -17.96 23.39 18.44
N TYR A 503 -17.73 23.83 17.20
CA TYR A 503 -17.36 25.18 16.90
C TYR A 503 -18.59 26.09 16.94
N GLN A 504 -18.48 27.20 17.64
CA GLN A 504 -19.64 28.07 17.96
C GLN A 504 -20.15 28.89 16.77
N TYR A 505 -19.29 29.12 15.77
CA TYR A 505 -19.65 30.00 14.67
C TYR A 505 -19.91 29.21 13.38
N THR A 506 -20.85 29.70 12.59
CA THR A 506 -21.14 29.15 11.26
C THR A 506 -20.29 29.86 10.21
N ILE A 507 -19.63 29.12 9.34
CA ILE A 507 -18.85 29.70 8.23
C ILE A 507 -19.83 30.26 7.19
N GLY A 508 -19.66 31.51 6.81
CA GLY A 508 -20.48 32.17 5.81
C GLY A 508 -21.65 33.00 6.36
N ASP A 509 -21.78 33.10 7.68
CA ASP A 509 -22.71 34.04 8.33
C ASP A 509 -22.09 35.43 8.50
#